data_5d25a7a9525e7fc21a38ed6405a5fc9c
#
_entry.id   5d25a7a9525e7fc21a38ed6405a5fc9c
#
_cell.length_a   1.000
_cell.length_b   1.000
_cell.length_c   1.000
_cell.angle_alpha   90.00
_cell.angle_beta   90.00
_cell.angle_gamma   90.00
#
_symmetry.space_group_name_H-M   'P 1'
#
loop_
_entity.id
_entity.type
_entity.pdbx_description
1 polymer ?
#
loop_
_entity_poly.entity_id
_entity_poly.type
_entity_poly.pdbx_seq_one_letter_code
_entity_poly.pdbx_strand_id
1 'polypeptide(L)'
;MIKYRLEITKGEPIRYISHLDFASLMQRAICRAHLPAAYSEGFNPHMKISFASALSVGVTSDAEYMDLELKKDICQPELFDKLSKALPPGVRLLKARQIDMRAKALMSIVDEASYSIVLPCQDDLNTVTKAINKFNQTKEIVVVRETPKKRKEIEIKQYLPKAMQYNLEDNTLNISLNIKITS
;
A
#
# COMPACT_ATOMS: atom_id res chain seq x y z
N MET A 1 -19.95 18.61 2.69
CA MET A 1 -19.02 17.54 2.30
C MET A 1 -18.20 17.13 3.52
N ILE A 2 -17.94 15.85 3.68
CA ILE A 2 -17.08 15.29 4.73
C ILE A 2 -16.05 14.37 4.10
N LYS A 3 -14.95 14.12 4.79
CA LYS A 3 -13.86 13.29 4.31
C LYS A 3 -13.55 12.21 5.33
N TYR A 4 -13.43 10.99 4.86
CA TYR A 4 -13.03 9.84 5.65
C TYR A 4 -11.67 9.32 5.17
N ARG A 5 -10.80 8.99 6.12
CA ARG A 5 -9.60 8.20 5.89
C ARG A 5 -9.87 6.78 6.30
N LEU A 6 -9.65 5.87 5.36
CA LEU A 6 -9.91 4.45 5.49
C LEU A 6 -8.59 3.69 5.54
N GLU A 7 -8.52 2.70 6.41
CA GLU A 7 -7.45 1.70 6.45
C GLU A 7 -8.06 0.37 5.98
N ILE A 8 -7.51 -0.18 4.91
CA ILE A 8 -8.04 -1.37 4.22
C ILE A 8 -6.93 -2.37 3.92
N THR A 9 -7.28 -3.64 3.72
CA THR A 9 -6.31 -4.66 3.28
C THR A 9 -6.40 -4.89 1.78
N LYS A 10 -5.30 -5.42 1.19
CA LYS A 10 -5.30 -6.09 -0.13
C LYS A 10 -4.75 -7.50 0.06
N GLY A 11 -5.64 -8.47 0.22
CA GLY A 11 -5.30 -9.85 0.54
C GLY A 11 -5.02 -10.73 -0.68
N GLU A 12 -4.65 -11.98 -0.43
CA GLU A 12 -4.26 -12.99 -1.42
C GLU A 12 -5.24 -13.14 -2.61
N PRO A 13 -6.58 -13.22 -2.39
CA PRO A 13 -7.51 -13.43 -3.51
C PRO A 13 -7.45 -12.38 -4.62
N ILE A 14 -6.96 -11.18 -4.28
CA ILE A 14 -6.90 -10.04 -5.21
C ILE A 14 -5.46 -9.50 -5.41
N ARG A 15 -4.44 -10.24 -4.98
CA ARG A 15 -3.04 -9.75 -5.04
C ARG A 15 -2.58 -9.40 -6.45
N TYR A 16 -3.10 -10.08 -7.47
CA TYR A 16 -2.68 -9.91 -8.86
C TYR A 16 -3.40 -8.82 -9.65
N ILE A 17 -4.36 -8.10 -9.04
CA ILE A 17 -4.96 -6.95 -9.70
C ILE A 17 -4.05 -5.72 -9.65
N SER A 18 -4.10 -4.90 -10.68
CA SER A 18 -3.36 -3.64 -10.74
C SER A 18 -3.89 -2.61 -9.72
N HIS A 19 -3.12 -1.55 -9.47
CA HIS A 19 -3.60 -0.44 -8.64
C HIS A 19 -4.88 0.21 -9.20
N LEU A 20 -4.98 0.37 -10.52
CA LEU A 20 -6.16 0.95 -11.17
C LEU A 20 -7.39 0.05 -11.02
N ASP A 21 -7.21 -1.27 -11.13
CA ASP A 21 -8.28 -2.24 -10.91
C ASP A 21 -8.70 -2.27 -9.44
N PHE A 22 -7.75 -2.14 -8.51
CA PHE A 22 -8.06 -2.03 -7.09
C PHE A 22 -8.85 -0.74 -6.78
N ALA A 23 -8.46 0.38 -7.37
CA ALA A 23 -9.21 1.63 -7.25
C ALA A 23 -10.64 1.49 -7.81
N SER A 24 -10.80 0.86 -8.98
CA SER A 24 -12.10 0.57 -9.60
C SER A 24 -12.94 -0.37 -8.74
N LEU A 25 -12.33 -1.39 -8.12
CA LEU A 25 -12.97 -2.30 -7.18
C LEU A 25 -13.52 -1.54 -5.98
N MET A 26 -12.73 -0.64 -5.38
CA MET A 26 -13.16 0.20 -4.26
C MET A 26 -14.30 1.14 -4.64
N GLN A 27 -14.24 1.77 -5.82
CA GLN A 27 -15.35 2.61 -6.33
C GLN A 27 -16.66 1.80 -6.43
N ARG A 28 -16.60 0.59 -6.99
CA ARG A 28 -17.76 -0.30 -7.09
C ARG A 28 -18.28 -0.72 -5.71
N ALA A 29 -17.41 -0.98 -4.75
CA ALA A 29 -17.81 -1.30 -3.37
C ALA A 29 -18.52 -0.12 -2.71
N ILE A 30 -18.01 1.11 -2.87
CA ILE A 30 -18.62 2.34 -2.37
C ILE A 30 -20.02 2.56 -2.97
N CYS A 31 -20.17 2.30 -4.29
CA CYS A 31 -21.47 2.36 -4.95
C CYS A 31 -22.44 1.30 -4.41
N ARG A 32 -22.01 0.03 -4.26
CA ARG A 32 -22.85 -1.04 -3.67
C ARG A 32 -23.25 -0.77 -2.24
N ALA A 33 -22.39 -0.09 -1.47
CA ALA A 33 -22.67 0.34 -0.11
C ALA A 33 -23.69 1.50 -0.05
N HIS A 34 -24.12 2.03 -1.21
CA HIS A 34 -24.99 3.21 -1.32
C HIS A 34 -24.45 4.42 -0.53
N LEU A 35 -23.13 4.56 -0.46
CA LEU A 35 -22.51 5.71 0.18
C LEU A 35 -22.63 6.95 -0.73
N PRO A 36 -22.93 8.13 -0.19
CA PRO A 36 -23.13 9.36 -0.98
C PRO A 36 -21.79 9.97 -1.40
N ALA A 37 -21.01 9.23 -2.23
CA ALA A 37 -19.69 9.65 -2.67
C ALA A 37 -19.72 10.99 -3.41
N ALA A 38 -18.71 11.81 -3.20
CA ALA A 38 -18.48 13.03 -3.95
C ALA A 38 -17.75 12.71 -5.27
N TYR A 39 -18.07 13.50 -6.29
CA TYR A 39 -17.44 13.41 -7.62
C TYR A 39 -16.83 14.75 -7.99
N SER A 40 -15.83 14.73 -8.86
CA SER A 40 -15.27 15.93 -9.45
C SER A 40 -16.27 16.61 -10.35
N GLU A 41 -16.06 17.90 -10.61
CA GLU A 41 -16.82 18.68 -11.58
C GLU A 41 -16.26 18.45 -12.98
N GLY A 42 -17.06 18.72 -14.02
CA GLY A 42 -16.67 18.64 -15.42
C GLY A 42 -17.41 17.56 -16.21
N PHE A 43 -17.00 17.37 -17.48
CA PHE A 43 -17.67 16.47 -18.43
C PHE A 43 -17.48 14.97 -18.10
N ASN A 44 -16.44 14.61 -17.37
CA ASN A 44 -16.17 13.24 -16.96
C ASN A 44 -15.92 13.18 -15.46
N PRO A 45 -17.00 13.11 -14.64
CA PRO A 45 -16.86 13.15 -13.18
C PRO A 45 -16.22 11.88 -12.64
N HIS A 46 -15.17 12.05 -11.85
CA HIS A 46 -14.50 10.96 -11.13
C HIS A 46 -14.86 11.00 -9.65
N MET A 47 -15.08 9.81 -9.07
CA MET A 47 -15.28 9.69 -7.63
C MET A 47 -14.07 10.24 -6.88
N LYS A 48 -14.28 11.11 -5.90
CA LYS A 48 -13.20 11.71 -5.11
C LYS A 48 -12.66 10.73 -4.08
N ILE A 49 -11.80 9.85 -4.55
CA ILE A 49 -10.98 8.94 -3.74
C ILE A 49 -9.51 9.18 -4.05
N SER A 50 -8.65 8.98 -3.07
CA SER A 50 -7.19 9.03 -3.25
C SER A 50 -6.50 8.03 -2.34
N PHE A 51 -5.47 7.36 -2.85
CA PHE A 51 -4.67 6.38 -2.12
C PHE A 51 -3.33 6.99 -1.68
N ALA A 52 -2.74 6.41 -0.64
CA ALA A 52 -1.42 6.81 -0.16
C ALA A 52 -0.31 6.47 -1.14
N SER A 53 -0.40 5.30 -1.76
CA SER A 53 0.58 4.80 -2.74
C SER A 53 -0.08 3.83 -3.71
N ALA A 54 0.62 3.53 -4.80
CA ALA A 54 0.21 2.51 -5.77
C ALA A 54 0.91 1.20 -5.42
N LEU A 55 0.16 0.23 -4.89
CA LEU A 55 0.69 -1.10 -4.60
C LEU A 55 0.90 -1.91 -5.89
N SER A 56 2.05 -2.53 -6.03
CA SER A 56 2.41 -3.34 -7.19
C SER A 56 1.54 -4.60 -7.32
N VAL A 57 1.41 -5.10 -8.56
CA VAL A 57 0.78 -6.39 -8.85
C VAL A 57 1.58 -7.51 -8.18
N GLY A 58 0.88 -8.49 -7.61
CA GLY A 58 1.48 -9.62 -6.90
C GLY A 58 1.83 -9.35 -5.43
N VAL A 59 1.66 -8.12 -4.95
CA VAL A 59 1.90 -7.75 -3.55
C VAL A 59 0.59 -7.66 -2.79
N THR A 60 0.55 -8.27 -1.61
CA THR A 60 -0.52 -8.11 -0.61
C THR A 60 -0.18 -6.96 0.33
N SER A 61 -1.19 -6.44 1.02
CA SER A 61 -0.98 -5.42 2.05
C SER A 61 -1.96 -5.61 3.21
N ASP A 62 -1.43 -5.54 4.40
CA ASP A 62 -2.24 -5.56 5.64
C ASP A 62 -2.81 -4.18 5.97
N ALA A 63 -2.27 -3.10 5.40
CA ALA A 63 -2.74 -1.74 5.65
C ALA A 63 -2.46 -0.81 4.46
N GLU A 64 -3.47 -0.63 3.61
CA GLU A 64 -3.52 0.42 2.60
C GLU A 64 -4.38 1.58 3.12
N TYR A 65 -3.98 2.81 2.79
CA TYR A 65 -4.73 4.00 3.19
C TYR A 65 -5.39 4.66 2.00
N MET A 66 -6.67 5.00 2.17
CA MET A 66 -7.47 5.68 1.15
C MET A 66 -8.30 6.80 1.79
N ASP A 67 -8.33 7.98 1.18
CA ASP A 67 -9.26 9.04 1.51
C ASP A 67 -10.49 8.95 0.60
N LEU A 68 -11.68 9.14 1.19
CA LEU A 68 -12.98 9.16 0.53
C LEU A 68 -13.73 10.44 0.91
N GLU A 69 -14.18 11.20 -0.09
CA GLU A 69 -15.05 12.36 0.12
C GLU A 69 -16.52 11.99 -0.11
N LEU A 70 -17.39 12.47 0.78
CA LEU A 70 -18.84 12.27 0.72
C LEU A 70 -19.58 13.58 0.60
N LYS A 71 -20.70 13.58 -0.16
CA LYS A 71 -21.58 14.76 -0.35
C LYS A 71 -22.42 15.07 0.88
N LYS A 72 -22.82 14.02 1.62
CA LYS A 72 -23.69 14.12 2.80
C LYS A 72 -22.97 13.56 4.01
N ASP A 73 -23.39 14.04 5.16
CA ASP A 73 -22.93 13.50 6.43
C ASP A 73 -23.48 12.08 6.63
N ILE A 74 -22.63 11.21 7.10
CA ILE A 74 -22.92 9.83 7.49
C ILE A 74 -22.01 9.53 8.68
N CYS A 75 -22.55 8.97 9.75
CA CYS A 75 -21.73 8.68 10.91
C CYS A 75 -20.75 7.52 10.63
N GLN A 76 -19.61 7.54 11.34
CA GLN A 76 -18.55 6.57 11.16
C GLN A 76 -19.01 5.10 11.30
N PRO A 77 -19.84 4.71 12.30
CA PRO A 77 -20.30 3.32 12.42
C PRO A 77 -21.17 2.87 11.24
N GLU A 78 -22.03 3.75 10.73
CA GLU A 78 -22.87 3.46 9.57
C GLU A 78 -22.03 3.29 8.31
N LEU A 79 -21.07 4.19 8.07
CA LEU A 79 -20.12 4.05 6.95
C LEU A 79 -19.36 2.74 7.03
N PHE A 80 -18.83 2.43 8.23
CA PHE A 80 -18.04 1.22 8.45
C PHE A 80 -18.87 -0.04 8.16
N ASP A 81 -20.07 -0.14 8.69
CA ASP A 81 -20.97 -1.28 8.49
C ASP A 81 -21.35 -1.46 7.02
N LYS A 82 -21.83 -0.38 6.38
CA LYS A 82 -22.23 -0.41 4.97
C LYS A 82 -21.09 -0.79 4.04
N LEU A 83 -19.91 -0.18 4.22
CA LEU A 83 -18.78 -0.45 3.34
C LEU A 83 -18.22 -1.85 3.58
N SER A 84 -18.07 -2.30 4.84
CA SER A 84 -17.57 -3.63 5.16
C SER A 84 -18.41 -4.75 4.54
N LYS A 85 -19.75 -4.60 4.52
CA LYS A 85 -20.68 -5.55 3.88
C LYS A 85 -20.58 -5.54 2.35
N ALA A 86 -20.14 -4.44 1.76
CA ALA A 86 -20.05 -4.28 0.31
C ALA A 86 -18.67 -4.66 -0.26
N LEU A 87 -17.65 -4.86 0.57
CA LEU A 87 -16.31 -5.24 0.13
C LEU A 87 -16.29 -6.69 -0.35
N PRO A 88 -15.55 -7.01 -1.43
CA PRO A 88 -15.39 -8.39 -1.89
C PRO A 88 -14.40 -9.17 -1.01
N PRO A 89 -14.37 -10.52 -1.12
CA PRO A 89 -13.32 -11.33 -0.52
C PRO A 89 -11.94 -10.82 -0.92
N GLY A 90 -11.02 -10.78 0.06
CA GLY A 90 -9.66 -10.25 -0.11
C GLY A 90 -9.50 -8.78 0.25
N VAL A 91 -10.58 -8.04 0.49
CA VAL A 91 -10.52 -6.67 1.05
C VAL A 91 -11.28 -6.63 2.37
N ARG A 92 -10.63 -6.08 3.39
CA ARG A 92 -11.26 -5.79 4.69
C ARG A 92 -11.08 -4.33 5.02
N LEU A 93 -12.13 -3.68 5.52
CA LEU A 93 -12.04 -2.36 6.13
C LEU A 93 -11.59 -2.56 7.59
N LEU A 94 -10.44 -2.00 7.95
CA LEU A 94 -9.87 -2.11 9.29
C LEU A 94 -10.29 -0.93 10.15
N LYS A 95 -10.21 0.29 9.59
CA LYS A 95 -10.60 1.52 10.27
C LYS A 95 -11.23 2.51 9.29
N ALA A 96 -12.11 3.32 9.82
CA ALA A 96 -12.64 4.51 9.14
C ALA A 96 -12.58 5.67 10.13
N ARG A 97 -11.96 6.77 9.73
CA ARG A 97 -11.85 7.96 10.58
C ARG A 97 -12.26 9.19 9.79
N GLN A 98 -13.20 9.96 10.32
CA GLN A 98 -13.51 11.27 9.77
C GLN A 98 -12.31 12.19 9.99
N ILE A 99 -11.95 12.94 8.96
CA ILE A 99 -10.84 13.90 8.97
C ILE A 99 -11.31 15.25 8.44
N ASP A 100 -10.54 16.28 8.72
CA ASP A 100 -10.80 17.62 8.16
C ASP A 100 -10.69 17.58 6.63
N MET A 101 -11.55 18.34 5.95
CA MET A 101 -11.49 18.48 4.48
C MET A 101 -10.15 19.05 3.98
N ARG A 102 -9.49 19.85 4.82
CA ARG A 102 -8.17 20.45 4.56
C ARG A 102 -7.00 19.57 5.03
N ALA A 103 -7.28 18.35 5.55
CA ALA A 103 -6.23 17.45 5.97
C ALA A 103 -5.23 17.21 4.83
N LYS A 104 -3.95 17.11 5.16
CA LYS A 104 -2.89 16.83 4.21
C LYS A 104 -3.19 15.56 3.40
N ALA A 105 -2.87 15.61 2.12
CA ALA A 105 -3.01 14.44 1.23
C ALA A 105 -2.18 13.26 1.77
N LEU A 106 -2.70 12.04 1.60
CA LEU A 106 -2.03 10.82 2.06
C LEU A 106 -0.60 10.70 1.51
N MET A 107 -0.40 10.98 0.22
CA MET A 107 0.92 10.94 -0.42
C MET A 107 1.96 11.90 0.21
N SER A 108 1.51 12.94 0.94
CA SER A 108 2.41 13.90 1.60
C SER A 108 2.70 13.58 3.06
N ILE A 109 2.08 12.55 3.62
CA ILE A 109 2.25 12.17 5.03
C ILE A 109 2.72 10.74 5.22
N VAL A 110 2.60 9.88 4.20
CA VAL A 110 3.13 8.52 4.22
C VAL A 110 4.52 8.57 3.58
N ASP A 111 5.53 8.41 4.40
CA ASP A 111 6.95 8.54 4.04
C ASP A 111 7.73 7.22 4.11
N GLU A 112 7.16 6.20 4.75
CA GLU A 112 7.80 4.89 4.91
C GLU A 112 6.77 3.76 4.76
N ALA A 113 7.19 2.63 4.15
CA ALA A 113 6.44 1.39 4.12
C ALA A 113 7.29 0.24 4.64
N SER A 114 6.68 -0.65 5.44
CA SER A 114 7.29 -1.88 5.91
C SER A 114 6.91 -3.03 4.99
N TYR A 115 7.91 -3.82 4.58
CA TYR A 115 7.72 -4.99 3.74
C TYR A 115 8.16 -6.25 4.47
N SER A 116 7.36 -7.31 4.33
CA SER A 116 7.71 -8.67 4.69
C SER A 116 7.83 -9.50 3.42
N ILE A 117 8.97 -10.17 3.24
CA ILE A 117 9.27 -10.98 2.06
C ILE A 117 9.56 -12.39 2.54
N VAL A 118 8.87 -13.37 1.97
CA VAL A 118 9.02 -14.79 2.29
C VAL A 118 9.60 -15.49 1.07
N LEU A 119 10.77 -16.11 1.21
CA LEU A 119 11.50 -16.76 0.14
C LEU A 119 11.88 -18.19 0.51
N PRO A 120 11.71 -19.18 -0.38
CA PRO A 120 12.36 -20.47 -0.23
C PRO A 120 13.89 -20.28 -0.19
N CYS A 121 14.57 -20.88 0.76
CA CYS A 121 16.00 -20.77 0.92
C CYS A 121 16.59 -22.14 1.28
N GLN A 122 17.55 -22.60 0.48
CA GLN A 122 18.28 -23.86 0.74
C GLN A 122 19.66 -23.64 1.35
N ASP A 123 20.08 -22.38 1.49
CA ASP A 123 21.36 -22.02 2.09
C ASP A 123 21.31 -22.18 3.61
N ASP A 124 22.48 -22.46 4.19
CA ASP A 124 22.62 -22.51 5.65
C ASP A 124 22.55 -21.11 6.28
N LEU A 125 22.24 -21.09 7.58
CA LEU A 125 22.10 -19.84 8.34
C LEU A 125 23.38 -18.98 8.30
N ASN A 126 24.58 -19.57 8.27
CA ASN A 126 25.82 -18.81 8.24
C ASN A 126 25.98 -18.06 6.92
N THR A 127 25.66 -18.71 5.80
CA THR A 127 25.71 -18.11 4.46
C THR A 127 24.72 -16.94 4.36
N VAL A 128 23.47 -17.15 4.80
CA VAL A 128 22.45 -16.10 4.83
C VAL A 128 22.87 -14.92 5.72
N THR A 129 23.36 -15.23 6.93
CA THR A 129 23.83 -14.20 7.88
C THR A 129 24.95 -13.36 7.29
N LYS A 130 25.97 -13.99 6.66
CA LYS A 130 27.07 -13.28 6.01
C LYS A 130 26.59 -12.37 4.89
N ALA A 131 25.67 -12.85 4.05
CA ALA A 131 25.13 -12.08 2.92
C ALA A 131 24.37 -10.85 3.40
N ILE A 132 23.46 -11.02 4.36
CA ILE A 132 22.64 -9.91 4.90
C ILE A 132 23.49 -8.92 5.69
N ASN A 133 24.45 -9.40 6.49
CA ASN A 133 25.37 -8.50 7.21
C ASN A 133 26.23 -7.69 6.22
N LYS A 134 26.76 -8.32 5.18
CA LYS A 134 27.46 -7.62 4.11
C LYS A 134 26.58 -6.56 3.46
N PHE A 135 25.33 -6.90 3.10
CA PHE A 135 24.39 -5.95 2.56
C PHE A 135 24.14 -4.79 3.55
N ASN A 136 23.87 -5.08 4.82
CA ASN A 136 23.60 -4.06 5.83
C ASN A 136 24.78 -3.10 6.06
N GLN A 137 26.01 -3.62 6.03
CA GLN A 137 27.25 -2.85 6.24
C GLN A 137 27.69 -2.06 5.02
N THR A 138 27.26 -2.46 3.81
CA THR A 138 27.59 -1.75 2.57
C THR A 138 26.93 -0.38 2.58
N LYS A 139 27.72 0.68 2.41
CA LYS A 139 27.24 2.07 2.49
C LYS A 139 26.48 2.50 1.23
N GLU A 140 26.88 2.01 0.09
CA GLU A 140 26.32 2.39 -1.21
C GLU A 140 26.13 1.17 -2.08
N ILE A 141 24.93 1.01 -2.65
CA ILE A 141 24.61 -0.06 -3.60
C ILE A 141 23.84 0.57 -4.76
N VAL A 142 24.52 0.63 -5.90
CA VAL A 142 23.92 1.18 -7.13
C VAL A 142 23.36 0.03 -7.97
N VAL A 143 22.08 0.14 -8.30
CA VAL A 143 21.37 -0.78 -9.20
C VAL A 143 21.03 -0.03 -10.49
N VAL A 144 21.33 -0.64 -11.62
CA VAL A 144 21.00 -0.10 -12.93
C VAL A 144 19.62 -0.60 -13.36
N ARG A 145 18.66 0.30 -13.48
CA ARG A 145 17.34 0.04 -14.05
C ARG A 145 17.36 0.38 -15.53
N GLU A 146 17.28 -0.62 -16.38
CA GLU A 146 17.17 -0.45 -17.82
C GLU A 146 15.71 -0.58 -18.28
N THR A 147 15.29 0.34 -19.09
CA THR A 147 14.02 0.29 -19.82
C THR A 147 14.32 0.57 -21.31
N PRO A 148 13.47 0.18 -22.26
CA PRO A 148 13.71 0.45 -23.70
C PRO A 148 13.99 1.91 -24.04
N LYS A 149 13.57 2.83 -23.16
CA LYS A 149 13.71 4.29 -23.39
C LYS A 149 14.74 4.98 -22.50
N LYS A 150 15.18 4.33 -21.40
CA LYS A 150 16.04 4.99 -20.40
C LYS A 150 16.79 4.00 -19.53
N ARG A 151 18.09 4.27 -19.34
CA ARG A 151 18.93 3.68 -18.32
C ARG A 151 19.04 4.63 -17.14
N LYS A 152 18.76 4.17 -15.92
CA LYS A 152 18.85 4.97 -14.69
C LYS A 152 19.62 4.18 -13.63
N GLU A 153 20.63 4.81 -13.06
CA GLU A 153 21.31 4.31 -11.87
C GLU A 153 20.54 4.75 -10.63
N ILE A 154 20.32 3.81 -9.73
CA ILE A 154 19.57 4.03 -8.48
C ILE A 154 20.44 3.53 -7.35
N GLU A 155 20.83 4.45 -6.46
CA GLU A 155 21.45 4.10 -5.19
C GLU A 155 20.33 3.66 -4.22
N ILE A 156 20.30 2.36 -3.87
CA ILE A 156 19.16 1.79 -3.13
C ILE A 156 19.25 1.99 -1.61
N LYS A 157 20.45 2.20 -1.05
CA LYS A 157 20.62 2.35 0.40
C LYS A 157 19.99 3.64 0.93
N GLN A 158 19.87 4.69 0.12
CA GLN A 158 19.19 5.93 0.50
C GLN A 158 17.70 5.72 0.81
N TYR A 159 17.07 4.68 0.24
CA TYR A 159 15.68 4.33 0.47
C TYR A 159 15.47 3.39 1.66
N LEU A 160 16.55 2.85 2.24
CA LEU A 160 16.51 1.90 3.36
C LEU A 160 16.92 2.61 4.66
N PRO A 161 15.97 3.16 5.43
CA PRO A 161 16.29 3.93 6.64
C PRO A 161 16.80 3.05 7.79
N LYS A 162 16.55 1.74 7.72
CA LYS A 162 16.93 0.77 8.75
C LYS A 162 17.62 -0.43 8.13
N ALA A 163 18.40 -1.13 8.93
CA ALA A 163 19.00 -2.41 8.55
C ALA A 163 17.91 -3.45 8.24
N MET A 164 18.13 -4.24 7.21
CA MET A 164 17.30 -5.40 6.88
C MET A 164 17.38 -6.41 8.03
N GLN A 165 16.21 -6.86 8.50
CA GLN A 165 16.07 -7.94 9.47
C GLN A 165 15.69 -9.23 8.76
N TYR A 166 16.04 -10.36 9.34
CA TYR A 166 15.73 -11.67 8.75
C TYR A 166 15.58 -12.74 9.81
N ASN A 167 14.88 -13.79 9.43
CA ASN A 167 14.80 -15.06 10.15
C ASN A 167 14.80 -16.21 9.13
N LEU A 168 15.54 -17.29 9.40
CA LEU A 168 15.57 -18.50 8.59
C LEU A 168 15.02 -19.67 9.40
N GLU A 169 13.88 -20.20 8.98
CA GLU A 169 13.21 -21.35 9.59
C GLU A 169 12.69 -22.28 8.50
N ASP A 170 12.85 -23.56 8.68
CA ASP A 170 12.31 -24.61 7.79
C ASP A 170 12.53 -24.36 6.30
N ASN A 171 13.78 -24.02 5.91
CA ASN A 171 14.14 -23.65 4.55
C ASN A 171 13.37 -22.43 3.99
N THR A 172 12.85 -21.59 4.87
CA THR A 172 12.13 -20.36 4.52
C THR A 172 12.85 -19.17 5.10
N LEU A 173 13.30 -18.26 4.25
CA LEU A 173 13.91 -16.99 4.63
C LEU A 173 12.83 -15.92 4.68
N ASN A 174 12.57 -15.41 5.89
CA ASN A 174 11.70 -14.27 6.12
C ASN A 174 12.55 -13.01 6.26
N ILE A 175 12.31 -12.03 5.41
CA ILE A 175 13.02 -10.74 5.42
C ILE A 175 12.03 -9.64 5.78
N SER A 176 12.41 -8.77 6.71
CA SER A 176 11.66 -7.56 7.03
C SER A 176 12.51 -6.33 6.75
N LEU A 177 11.96 -5.39 6.00
CA LEU A 177 12.64 -4.16 5.64
C LEU A 177 11.68 -2.97 5.55
N ASN A 178 12.21 -1.79 5.81
CA ASN A 178 11.49 -0.53 5.68
C ASN A 178 12.02 0.23 4.48
N ILE A 179 11.13 0.77 3.66
CA ILE A 179 11.48 1.54 2.46
C ILE A 179 10.88 2.93 2.58
N LYS A 180 11.70 3.96 2.36
CA LYS A 180 11.20 5.34 2.21
C LYS A 180 10.39 5.45 0.92
N ILE A 181 9.19 6.01 1.04
CA ILE A 181 8.35 6.37 -0.09
C ILE A 181 8.73 7.79 -0.49
N THR A 182 9.24 7.98 -1.69
CA THR A 182 9.50 9.30 -2.26
C THR A 182 8.35 9.67 -3.19
N SER A 183 7.71 10.79 -2.92
CA SER A 183 6.72 11.41 -3.81
C SER A 183 7.36 11.98 -5.09
#